data_78bf92a14af819e9b4fd46bc3ae460d7
#
_entry.id   78bf92a14af819e9b4fd46bc3ae460d7
#
_cell.length_a   1.000
_cell.length_b   1.000
_cell.length_c   1.000
_cell.angle_alpha   90.00
_cell.angle_beta   90.00
_cell.angle_gamma   90.00
#
_symmetry.space_group_name_H-M   'P 1'
#
loop_
_entity.id
_entity.type
_entity.pdbx_description
1 polymer ?
#
loop_
_entity_poly.entity_id
_entity_poly.type
_entity_poly.pdbx_seq_one_letter_code
_entity_poly.pdbx_strand_id
1 'polypeptide(L)'
;MNRPVPLAVLLAAALASLAPAAAAQDFSWKGRLGAGKVLEIKGVNGDVQALLAPGSEAEVSATKRSRKSDPDEVEIQVVEHADGVTICALYPTPRRARHDNSCEPGDHGHMNTEDNDVTVSFTVRVPAGVATSLRTVNGEVDAEGLRGDVDAATVNGSVRVSTTGIAEASTVNGSIRASLGRADFRHAEFTTVNGGITLDLPDDLATEVRAETLNGDIESDFPLSVHGRFSPRRLTGTIGTGNAASGRTLYLKTVNGSLRLRRASGASGGR
;
A
#
# COMPACT_ATOMS: atom_id res chain seq x y z
N MET A 1 20.96 63.33 -50.11
CA MET A 1 21.57 62.67 -48.94
C MET A 1 20.51 61.84 -48.31
N ASN A 2 20.38 60.56 -48.76
CA ASN A 2 19.42 59.56 -48.21
C ASN A 2 20.11 58.68 -47.24
N ARG A 3 19.63 58.65 -45.97
CA ARG A 3 20.07 57.69 -44.93
C ARG A 3 19.13 56.50 -44.94
N PRO A 4 19.63 55.25 -44.97
CA PRO A 4 18.79 54.06 -44.80
C PRO A 4 18.45 53.81 -43.34
N VAL A 5 17.19 53.45 -43.05
CA VAL A 5 16.68 53.01 -41.75
C VAL A 5 16.94 51.50 -41.61
N PRO A 6 17.51 51.00 -40.50
CA PRO A 6 17.68 49.56 -40.31
C PRO A 6 16.38 48.90 -39.89
N LEU A 7 15.98 47.86 -40.62
CA LEU A 7 14.86 46.97 -40.33
C LEU A 7 15.25 46.02 -39.20
N ALA A 8 14.69 46.20 -38.02
CA ALA A 8 14.86 45.28 -36.91
C ALA A 8 13.92 44.06 -37.05
N VAL A 9 14.47 42.89 -37.33
CA VAL A 9 13.74 41.65 -37.37
C VAL A 9 13.59 41.13 -35.91
N LEU A 10 12.36 41.16 -35.39
CA LEU A 10 12.00 40.55 -34.14
C LEU A 10 11.74 39.07 -34.37
N LEU A 11 12.70 38.26 -33.88
CA LEU A 11 12.54 36.80 -33.84
C LEU A 11 11.71 36.43 -32.61
N ALA A 12 10.43 36.11 -32.79
CA ALA A 12 9.57 35.56 -31.74
C ALA A 12 9.85 34.07 -31.58
N ALA A 13 10.57 33.71 -30.52
CA ALA A 13 10.75 32.31 -30.13
C ALA A 13 9.46 31.78 -29.48
N ALA A 14 8.74 30.90 -30.18
CA ALA A 14 7.60 30.18 -29.65
C ALA A 14 8.13 29.06 -28.73
N LEU A 15 8.01 29.24 -27.41
CA LEU A 15 8.17 28.15 -26.43
C LEU A 15 6.95 27.22 -26.55
N ALA A 16 7.13 26.10 -27.25
CA ALA A 16 6.19 25.01 -27.20
C ALA A 16 6.31 24.34 -25.83
N SER A 17 5.34 24.58 -24.96
CA SER A 17 5.18 23.83 -23.70
C SER A 17 4.81 22.39 -24.05
N LEU A 18 5.74 21.44 -23.89
CA LEU A 18 5.41 20.01 -23.86
C LEU A 18 4.59 19.75 -22.58
N ALA A 19 3.27 19.72 -22.70
CA ALA A 19 2.42 19.15 -21.69
C ALA A 19 2.76 17.64 -21.58
N PRO A 20 2.95 17.09 -20.39
CA PRO A 20 3.14 15.65 -20.25
C PRO A 20 1.88 14.96 -20.81
N ALA A 21 2.08 14.01 -21.73
CA ALA A 21 0.99 13.18 -22.21
C ALA A 21 0.37 12.46 -21.02
N ALA A 22 -0.88 12.76 -20.69
CA ALA A 22 -1.63 11.99 -19.72
C ALA A 22 -1.64 10.54 -20.21
N ALA A 23 -1.12 9.61 -19.39
CA ALA A 23 -1.20 8.20 -19.70
C ALA A 23 -2.68 7.84 -19.90
N ALA A 24 -3.02 7.19 -21.00
CA ALA A 24 -4.38 6.74 -21.24
C ALA A 24 -4.78 5.78 -20.10
N GLN A 25 -5.87 6.08 -19.42
CA GLN A 25 -6.46 5.22 -18.39
C GLN A 25 -7.40 4.26 -19.10
N ASP A 26 -7.14 2.96 -18.96
CA ASP A 26 -7.99 1.92 -19.54
C ASP A 26 -9.27 1.70 -18.72
N PHE A 27 -9.27 2.15 -17.45
CA PHE A 27 -10.39 2.03 -16.52
C PHE A 27 -10.42 3.23 -15.56
N SER A 28 -11.62 3.69 -15.26
CA SER A 28 -11.86 4.71 -14.23
C SER A 28 -13.20 4.46 -13.53
N TRP A 29 -13.16 4.46 -12.20
CA TRP A 29 -14.34 4.39 -11.34
C TRP A 29 -14.28 5.51 -10.30
N LYS A 30 -15.46 6.05 -9.98
CA LYS A 30 -15.64 7.05 -8.93
C LYS A 30 -16.88 6.73 -8.12
N GLY A 31 -16.79 6.88 -6.81
CA GLY A 31 -17.91 6.63 -5.92
C GLY A 31 -17.73 7.28 -4.56
N ARG A 32 -18.84 7.53 -3.86
CA ARG A 32 -18.82 8.05 -2.50
C ARG A 32 -18.78 6.91 -1.52
N LEU A 33 -17.73 6.86 -0.71
CA LEU A 33 -17.59 5.94 0.39
C LEU A 33 -17.57 6.70 1.71
N GLY A 34 -18.47 6.35 2.62
CA GLY A 34 -18.51 6.91 3.96
C GLY A 34 -17.41 6.34 4.85
N ALA A 35 -17.11 7.04 5.95
CA ALA A 35 -16.20 6.53 6.97
C ALA A 35 -16.67 5.16 7.50
N GLY A 36 -15.72 4.25 7.74
CA GLY A 36 -15.99 2.87 8.16
C GLY A 36 -16.36 1.91 7.03
N LYS A 37 -16.47 2.39 5.78
CA LYS A 37 -16.57 1.52 4.60
C LYS A 37 -15.17 1.12 4.12
N VAL A 38 -15.11 0.05 3.32
CA VAL A 38 -13.88 -0.52 2.77
C VAL A 38 -13.81 -0.28 1.28
N LEU A 39 -12.66 0.18 0.82
CA LEU A 39 -12.27 0.14 -0.59
C LEU A 39 -11.23 -0.95 -0.78
N GLU A 40 -11.61 -2.02 -1.46
CA GLU A 40 -10.75 -3.17 -1.69
C GLU A 40 -10.29 -3.24 -3.15
N ILE A 41 -8.99 -3.42 -3.35
CA ILE A 41 -8.36 -3.61 -4.67
C ILE A 41 -7.69 -4.98 -4.70
N LYS A 42 -8.02 -5.78 -5.70
CA LYS A 42 -7.41 -7.09 -5.95
C LYS A 42 -6.75 -7.12 -7.32
N GLY A 43 -5.44 -6.99 -7.33
CA GLY A 43 -4.57 -7.16 -8.49
C GLY A 43 -3.95 -8.56 -8.54
N VAL A 44 -3.28 -8.84 -9.65
CA VAL A 44 -2.41 -10.03 -9.81
C VAL A 44 -1.03 -9.59 -10.27
N ASN A 45 -0.94 -9.04 -11.47
CA ASN A 45 0.31 -8.49 -12.00
C ASN A 45 0.17 -6.99 -12.11
N GLY A 46 1.02 -6.25 -11.42
CA GLY A 46 1.08 -4.81 -11.41
C GLY A 46 1.02 -4.21 -10.01
N ASP A 47 1.39 -2.95 -9.93
CA ASP A 47 1.50 -2.22 -8.69
C ASP A 47 0.13 -1.64 -8.27
N VAL A 48 -0.03 -1.44 -6.97
CA VAL A 48 -1.20 -0.78 -6.39
C VAL A 48 -0.72 0.42 -5.59
N GLN A 49 -1.06 1.62 -6.07
CA GLN A 49 -0.77 2.87 -5.39
C GLN A 49 -2.04 3.49 -4.82
N ALA A 50 -2.06 3.78 -3.53
CA ALA A 50 -3.16 4.45 -2.86
C ALA A 50 -2.70 5.76 -2.21
N LEU A 51 -3.43 6.84 -2.46
CA LEU A 51 -3.17 8.18 -1.97
C LEU A 51 -4.42 8.74 -1.31
N LEU A 52 -4.25 9.66 -0.37
CA LEU A 52 -5.39 10.36 0.23
C LEU A 52 -6.14 11.18 -0.83
N ALA A 53 -7.46 11.02 -0.90
CA ALA A 53 -8.30 11.87 -1.73
C ALA A 53 -8.42 13.28 -1.12
N PRO A 54 -8.50 14.34 -1.94
CA PRO A 54 -8.70 15.69 -1.45
C PRO A 54 -10.12 15.94 -0.91
N GLY A 55 -11.06 15.03 -1.18
CA GLY A 55 -12.48 15.14 -0.82
C GLY A 55 -13.08 13.83 -0.31
N SER A 56 -14.42 13.73 -0.40
CA SER A 56 -15.19 12.57 0.07
C SER A 56 -15.49 11.53 -1.02
N GLU A 57 -14.96 11.70 -2.21
CA GLU A 57 -15.14 10.80 -3.34
C GLU A 57 -13.91 9.92 -3.50
N ALA A 58 -14.13 8.61 -3.57
CA ALA A 58 -13.10 7.64 -3.91
C ALA A 58 -12.95 7.58 -5.44
N GLU A 59 -11.71 7.50 -5.91
CA GLU A 59 -11.40 7.34 -7.32
C GLU A 59 -10.45 6.17 -7.50
N VAL A 60 -10.73 5.32 -8.48
CA VAL A 60 -9.85 4.22 -8.87
C VAL A 60 -9.63 4.31 -10.37
N SER A 61 -8.38 4.34 -10.76
CA SER A 61 -7.98 4.23 -12.16
C SER A 61 -7.04 3.06 -12.34
N ALA A 62 -7.09 2.42 -13.49
CA ALA A 62 -6.17 1.36 -13.83
C ALA A 62 -5.62 1.53 -15.24
N THR A 63 -4.39 1.09 -15.42
CA THR A 63 -3.71 1.04 -16.71
C THR A 63 -3.29 -0.39 -16.99
N LYS A 64 -3.67 -0.91 -18.15
CA LYS A 64 -3.31 -2.25 -18.62
C LYS A 64 -2.13 -2.16 -19.58
N ARG A 65 -1.19 -3.10 -19.47
CA ARG A 65 -0.05 -3.24 -20.38
C ARG A 65 0.29 -4.71 -20.57
N SER A 66 0.71 -5.07 -21.75
CA SER A 66 1.19 -6.42 -22.08
C SER A 66 2.26 -6.37 -23.15
N ARG A 67 2.92 -7.49 -23.38
CA ARG A 67 3.85 -7.67 -24.52
C ARG A 67 3.31 -8.67 -25.54
N LYS A 68 2.52 -9.65 -25.11
CA LYS A 68 2.04 -10.77 -25.96
C LYS A 68 0.55 -10.96 -25.86
N SER A 69 -0.01 -10.92 -24.65
CA SER A 69 -1.45 -11.10 -24.42
C SER A 69 -2.24 -9.86 -24.83
N ASP A 70 -3.50 -10.02 -25.13
CA ASP A 70 -4.40 -8.91 -25.35
C ASP A 70 -4.80 -8.27 -24.02
N PRO A 71 -4.54 -6.97 -23.79
CA PRO A 71 -4.97 -6.30 -22.55
C PRO A 71 -6.49 -6.37 -22.32
N ASP A 72 -7.29 -6.48 -23.36
CA ASP A 72 -8.75 -6.54 -23.27
C ASP A 72 -9.26 -7.89 -22.74
N GLU A 73 -8.42 -8.92 -22.71
CA GLU A 73 -8.74 -10.19 -22.05
C GLU A 73 -8.87 -10.08 -20.52
N VAL A 74 -8.27 -9.05 -19.90
CA VAL A 74 -8.36 -8.80 -18.47
C VAL A 74 -9.43 -7.75 -18.21
N GLU A 75 -10.53 -8.17 -17.58
CA GLU A 75 -11.63 -7.29 -17.20
C GLU A 75 -11.38 -6.65 -15.82
N ILE A 76 -11.75 -5.40 -15.64
CA ILE A 76 -11.77 -4.77 -14.30
C ILE A 76 -13.21 -4.75 -13.81
N GLN A 77 -13.48 -5.62 -12.84
CA GLN A 77 -14.80 -5.82 -12.28
C GLN A 77 -14.96 -4.99 -11.00
N VAL A 78 -16.12 -4.32 -10.87
CA VAL A 78 -16.53 -3.57 -9.68
C VAL A 78 -17.68 -4.30 -9.01
N VAL A 79 -17.51 -4.62 -7.73
CA VAL A 79 -18.52 -5.27 -6.89
C VAL A 79 -18.85 -4.36 -5.71
N GLU A 80 -20.04 -3.77 -5.75
CA GLU A 80 -20.57 -3.00 -4.62
C GLU A 80 -21.26 -3.94 -3.63
N HIS A 81 -21.00 -3.75 -2.34
CA HIS A 81 -21.55 -4.58 -1.27
C HIS A 81 -21.85 -3.75 -0.01
N ALA A 82 -22.48 -4.39 0.99
CA ALA A 82 -22.93 -3.68 2.19
C ALA A 82 -21.78 -2.97 2.95
N ASP A 83 -20.55 -3.51 2.90
CA ASP A 83 -19.40 -2.99 3.64
C ASP A 83 -18.52 -2.05 2.80
N GLY A 84 -18.76 -1.93 1.49
CA GLY A 84 -17.96 -1.08 0.63
C GLY A 84 -17.95 -1.47 -0.83
N VAL A 85 -16.77 -1.39 -1.45
CA VAL A 85 -16.57 -1.70 -2.87
C VAL A 85 -15.29 -2.53 -3.04
N THR A 86 -15.38 -3.61 -3.81
CA THR A 86 -14.26 -4.44 -4.24
C THR A 86 -14.03 -4.25 -5.74
N ILE A 87 -12.81 -3.96 -6.15
CA ILE A 87 -12.41 -3.79 -7.55
C ILE A 87 -11.28 -4.76 -7.85
N CYS A 88 -11.51 -5.65 -8.82
CA CYS A 88 -10.57 -6.70 -9.18
C CYS A 88 -10.11 -6.60 -10.64
N ALA A 89 -8.83 -6.91 -10.87
CA ALA A 89 -8.38 -7.30 -12.20
C ALA A 89 -8.69 -8.79 -12.43
N LEU A 90 -9.74 -9.07 -13.21
CA LEU A 90 -10.23 -10.42 -13.46
C LEU A 90 -9.57 -10.97 -14.74
N TYR A 91 -8.67 -11.91 -14.58
CA TYR A 91 -7.98 -12.60 -15.67
C TYR A 91 -8.83 -13.72 -16.24
N PRO A 92 -8.60 -14.12 -17.50
CA PRO A 92 -9.26 -15.29 -18.09
C PRO A 92 -9.04 -16.53 -17.23
N THR A 93 -10.10 -17.30 -17.00
CA THR A 93 -10.00 -18.57 -16.29
C THR A 93 -9.19 -19.58 -17.09
N PRO A 94 -8.10 -20.15 -16.55
CA PRO A 94 -7.35 -21.20 -17.23
C PRO A 94 -8.22 -22.41 -17.54
N ARG A 95 -8.02 -23.04 -18.69
CA ARG A 95 -8.83 -24.18 -19.16
C ARG A 95 -8.86 -25.37 -18.21
N ARG A 96 -7.85 -25.51 -17.34
CA ARG A 96 -7.71 -26.60 -16.37
C ARG A 96 -8.02 -26.17 -14.95
N ALA A 97 -8.50 -24.95 -14.74
CA ALA A 97 -8.87 -24.48 -13.41
C ALA A 97 -10.05 -25.29 -12.87
N ARG A 98 -10.05 -25.53 -11.56
CA ARG A 98 -11.16 -26.22 -10.87
C ARG A 98 -12.36 -25.32 -10.65
N HIS A 99 -12.12 -24.03 -10.56
CA HIS A 99 -13.12 -22.98 -10.31
C HIS A 99 -12.85 -21.84 -11.26
N ASP A 100 -13.90 -21.18 -11.68
CA ASP A 100 -13.79 -19.97 -12.48
C ASP A 100 -13.20 -18.82 -11.65
N ASN A 101 -12.45 -17.94 -12.31
CA ASN A 101 -12.01 -16.73 -11.70
C ASN A 101 -13.21 -15.85 -11.34
N SER A 102 -13.22 -15.31 -10.14
CA SER A 102 -14.32 -14.48 -9.62
C SER A 102 -13.81 -13.33 -8.76
N CYS A 103 -14.48 -12.19 -8.84
CA CYS A 103 -14.26 -11.03 -8.00
C CYS A 103 -15.30 -11.02 -6.87
N GLU A 104 -14.88 -11.28 -5.66
CA GLU A 104 -15.73 -11.30 -4.48
C GLU A 104 -15.07 -10.54 -3.32
N PRO A 105 -15.83 -9.92 -2.41
CA PRO A 105 -15.29 -9.19 -1.27
C PRO A 105 -14.52 -10.05 -0.27
N GLY A 106 -13.54 -9.47 0.41
CA GLY A 106 -12.76 -10.12 1.46
C GLY A 106 -11.88 -11.25 0.92
N ASP A 107 -11.74 -12.32 1.68
CA ASP A 107 -10.91 -13.49 1.28
C ASP A 107 -11.63 -14.45 0.34
N HIS A 108 -12.80 -14.06 -0.17
CA HIS A 108 -13.55 -14.82 -1.14
C HIS A 108 -13.10 -14.52 -2.58
N GLY A 109 -13.56 -15.33 -3.51
CA GLY A 109 -13.16 -15.25 -4.90
C GLY A 109 -11.94 -16.10 -5.23
N HIS A 110 -11.79 -16.38 -6.50
CA HIS A 110 -10.68 -17.17 -7.04
C HIS A 110 -9.99 -16.41 -8.16
N MET A 111 -8.66 -16.45 -8.18
CA MET A 111 -7.88 -15.85 -9.24
C MET A 111 -6.71 -16.76 -9.60
N ASN A 112 -6.76 -17.33 -10.81
CA ASN A 112 -5.68 -18.08 -11.41
C ASN A 112 -5.28 -17.44 -12.73
N THR A 113 -4.00 -17.40 -13.04
CA THR A 113 -3.47 -16.91 -14.30
C THR A 113 -2.56 -17.96 -14.92
N GLU A 114 -2.72 -18.21 -16.20
CA GLU A 114 -1.86 -19.11 -16.99
C GLU A 114 -1.59 -18.44 -18.34
N ASP A 115 -0.32 -18.32 -18.73
CA ASP A 115 0.14 -17.79 -20.02
C ASP A 115 -0.40 -16.40 -20.39
N ASN A 116 -0.70 -15.55 -19.39
CA ASN A 116 -1.17 -14.19 -19.57
C ASN A 116 -0.19 -13.19 -18.93
N ASP A 117 0.40 -12.31 -19.75
CA ASP A 117 1.40 -11.33 -19.33
C ASP A 117 0.84 -9.91 -19.17
N VAL A 118 -0.48 -9.76 -19.11
CA VAL A 118 -1.11 -8.47 -18.84
C VAL A 118 -0.77 -8.00 -17.43
N THR A 119 -0.27 -6.79 -17.35
CA THR A 119 -0.03 -6.05 -16.11
C THR A 119 -1.13 -5.01 -15.92
N VAL A 120 -1.77 -4.98 -14.77
CA VAL A 120 -2.79 -4.01 -14.39
C VAL A 120 -2.29 -3.22 -13.18
N SER A 121 -1.89 -1.98 -13.40
CA SER A 121 -1.46 -1.07 -12.33
C SER A 121 -2.62 -0.18 -11.90
N PHE A 122 -2.91 -0.18 -10.59
CA PHE A 122 -3.98 0.61 -10.00
C PHE A 122 -3.45 1.87 -9.34
N THR A 123 -4.16 2.98 -9.54
CA THR A 123 -3.99 4.22 -8.77
C THR A 123 -5.31 4.54 -8.10
N VAL A 124 -5.27 4.66 -6.77
CA VAL A 124 -6.44 4.77 -5.90
C VAL A 124 -6.37 6.07 -5.10
N ARG A 125 -7.44 6.84 -5.08
CA ARG A 125 -7.62 7.97 -4.17
C ARG A 125 -8.66 7.62 -3.13
N VAL A 126 -8.24 7.60 -1.88
CA VAL A 126 -9.04 7.12 -0.75
C VAL A 126 -9.51 8.29 0.12
N PRO A 127 -10.81 8.48 0.35
CA PRO A 127 -11.31 9.49 1.26
C PRO A 127 -10.88 9.24 2.71
N ALA A 128 -10.77 10.30 3.50
CA ALA A 128 -10.46 10.18 4.91
C ALA A 128 -11.51 9.32 5.65
N GLY A 129 -11.04 8.41 6.51
CA GLY A 129 -11.89 7.51 7.31
C GLY A 129 -12.40 6.26 6.59
N VAL A 130 -12.07 6.09 5.32
CA VAL A 130 -12.35 4.86 4.56
C VAL A 130 -11.23 3.86 4.82
N ALA A 131 -11.58 2.64 5.21
CA ALA A 131 -10.64 1.53 5.32
C ALA A 131 -10.24 1.03 3.92
N THR A 132 -9.01 0.55 3.78
CA THR A 132 -8.45 0.20 2.47
C THR A 132 -7.79 -1.17 2.54
N SER A 133 -8.18 -2.09 1.65
CA SER A 133 -7.52 -3.37 1.46
C SER A 133 -6.88 -3.42 0.06
N LEU A 134 -5.56 -3.55 0.01
CA LEU A 134 -4.78 -3.47 -1.22
C LEU A 134 -4.00 -4.77 -1.41
N ARG A 135 -4.35 -5.54 -2.43
CA ARG A 135 -3.75 -6.85 -2.67
C ARG A 135 -3.27 -7.00 -4.12
N THR A 136 -2.07 -7.52 -4.28
CA THR A 136 -1.53 -7.94 -5.58
C THR A 136 -0.67 -9.20 -5.39
N VAL A 137 -0.25 -9.84 -6.46
CA VAL A 137 0.68 -10.98 -6.39
C VAL A 137 2.07 -10.57 -6.84
N ASN A 138 2.17 -9.95 -8.00
CA ASN A 138 3.43 -9.53 -8.60
C ASN A 138 3.41 -8.01 -8.81
N GLY A 139 3.83 -7.27 -7.82
CA GLY A 139 3.87 -5.81 -7.82
C GLY A 139 4.08 -5.23 -6.43
N GLU A 140 4.42 -3.97 -6.37
CA GLU A 140 4.54 -3.23 -5.12
C GLU A 140 3.16 -2.73 -4.68
N VAL A 141 2.98 -2.61 -3.35
CA VAL A 141 1.83 -1.92 -2.76
C VAL A 141 2.34 -0.70 -2.02
N ASP A 142 1.84 0.46 -2.42
CA ASP A 142 2.23 1.75 -1.85
C ASP A 142 0.99 2.53 -1.42
N ALA A 143 0.83 2.74 -0.12
CA ALA A 143 -0.30 3.43 0.49
C ALA A 143 0.21 4.63 1.30
N GLU A 144 0.14 5.83 0.73
CA GLU A 144 0.76 7.01 1.31
C GLU A 144 -0.25 8.01 1.88
N GLY A 145 0.03 8.44 3.12
CA GLY A 145 -0.66 9.54 3.80
C GLY A 145 -2.14 9.29 4.05
N LEU A 146 -2.58 8.04 4.11
CA LEU A 146 -3.97 7.67 4.31
C LEU A 146 -4.46 8.06 5.71
N ARG A 147 -5.78 8.19 5.86
CA ARG A 147 -6.45 8.54 7.13
C ARG A 147 -7.53 7.53 7.50
N GLY A 148 -7.28 6.27 7.23
CA GLY A 148 -8.12 5.13 7.56
C GLY A 148 -7.25 3.91 7.81
N ASP A 149 -7.86 2.80 8.20
CA ASP A 149 -7.14 1.55 8.39
C ASP A 149 -6.70 0.97 7.04
N VAL A 150 -5.52 0.36 7.00
CA VAL A 150 -4.90 -0.17 5.79
C VAL A 150 -4.48 -1.61 6.00
N ASP A 151 -4.98 -2.51 5.17
CA ASP A 151 -4.49 -3.87 4.98
C ASP A 151 -3.82 -3.97 3.61
N ALA A 152 -2.52 -4.27 3.57
CA ALA A 152 -1.72 -4.28 2.35
C ALA A 152 -0.97 -5.60 2.19
N ALA A 153 -1.20 -6.31 1.08
CA ALA A 153 -0.60 -7.61 0.84
C ALA A 153 -0.07 -7.79 -0.59
N THR A 154 1.10 -8.41 -0.71
CA THR A 154 1.64 -8.86 -1.98
C THR A 154 2.39 -10.18 -1.80
N VAL A 155 2.74 -10.85 -2.89
CA VAL A 155 3.62 -12.02 -2.83
C VAL A 155 5.03 -11.64 -3.27
N ASN A 156 5.15 -10.99 -4.42
CA ASN A 156 6.43 -10.59 -4.99
C ASN A 156 6.43 -9.07 -5.20
N GLY A 157 6.85 -8.36 -4.17
CA GLY A 157 6.94 -6.91 -4.14
C GLY A 157 7.11 -6.40 -2.72
N SER A 158 7.52 -5.17 -2.59
CA SER A 158 7.61 -4.49 -1.30
C SER A 158 6.29 -3.81 -0.96
N VAL A 159 6.05 -3.64 0.33
CA VAL A 159 4.87 -2.93 0.84
C VAL A 159 5.33 -1.67 1.57
N ARG A 160 4.76 -0.52 1.20
CA ARG A 160 4.91 0.75 1.93
C ARG A 160 3.55 1.22 2.39
N VAL A 161 3.44 1.56 3.67
CA VAL A 161 2.20 2.08 4.24
C VAL A 161 2.50 3.29 5.11
N SER A 162 1.76 4.36 4.90
CA SER A 162 1.73 5.52 5.78
C SER A 162 0.27 5.90 6.04
N THR A 163 -0.17 5.78 7.30
CA THR A 163 -1.54 6.06 7.69
C THR A 163 -1.64 6.62 9.10
N THR A 164 -2.68 7.43 9.35
CA THR A 164 -3.08 7.80 10.72
C THR A 164 -4.03 6.78 11.35
N GLY A 165 -4.44 5.74 10.61
CA GLY A 165 -5.19 4.58 11.09
C GLY A 165 -4.28 3.44 11.58
N ILE A 166 -4.85 2.24 11.63
CA ILE A 166 -4.13 0.99 11.88
C ILE A 166 -3.57 0.49 10.55
N ALA A 167 -2.39 -0.13 10.57
CA ALA A 167 -1.85 -0.80 9.40
C ALA A 167 -1.53 -2.26 9.70
N GLU A 168 -1.88 -3.12 8.75
CA GLU A 168 -1.43 -4.49 8.64
C GLU A 168 -0.77 -4.67 7.28
N ALA A 169 0.35 -5.40 7.23
CA ALA A 169 1.03 -5.60 5.96
C ALA A 169 1.71 -6.97 5.88
N SER A 170 1.59 -7.60 4.71
CA SER A 170 2.22 -8.89 4.45
C SER A 170 2.84 -8.99 3.07
N THR A 171 3.96 -9.69 2.97
CA THR A 171 4.57 -10.06 1.69
C THR A 171 5.34 -11.38 1.84
N VAL A 172 5.65 -12.03 0.73
CA VAL A 172 6.56 -13.19 0.75
C VAL A 172 7.97 -12.77 0.36
N ASN A 173 8.10 -12.10 -0.78
CA ASN A 173 9.38 -11.67 -1.32
C ASN A 173 9.40 -10.16 -1.47
N GLY A 174 9.76 -9.47 -0.40
CA GLY A 174 9.85 -8.03 -0.35
C GLY A 174 9.99 -7.51 1.08
N SER A 175 10.32 -6.25 1.20
CA SER A 175 10.42 -5.58 2.49
C SER A 175 9.15 -4.82 2.81
N ILE A 176 8.86 -4.68 4.10
CA ILE A 176 7.74 -3.88 4.60
C ILE A 176 8.30 -2.63 5.27
N ARG A 177 7.75 -1.49 4.90
CA ARG A 177 7.98 -0.22 5.61
C ARG A 177 6.64 0.40 5.94
N ALA A 178 6.37 0.61 7.23
CA ALA A 178 5.14 1.25 7.64
C ALA A 178 5.38 2.42 8.61
N SER A 179 4.59 3.47 8.48
CA SER A 179 4.54 4.60 9.39
C SER A 179 3.14 4.71 9.96
N LEU A 180 3.02 4.53 11.27
CA LEU A 180 1.76 4.56 12.00
C LEU A 180 1.61 5.90 12.73
N GLY A 181 0.48 6.58 12.49
CA GLY A 181 0.17 7.84 13.16
C GLY A 181 -0.60 7.68 14.48
N ARG A 182 -0.96 6.46 14.89
CA ARG A 182 -1.73 6.17 16.12
C ARG A 182 -0.99 5.22 17.03
N ALA A 183 -1.09 5.49 18.34
CA ALA A 183 -0.56 4.64 19.40
C ALA A 183 -1.63 3.73 20.05
N ASP A 184 -2.92 3.89 19.71
CA ASP A 184 -4.06 3.27 20.40
C ASP A 184 -4.68 2.08 19.65
N PHE A 185 -3.95 1.45 18.73
CA PHE A 185 -4.42 0.23 18.04
C PHE A 185 -4.51 -0.97 18.99
N ARG A 186 -5.45 -1.88 18.74
CA ARG A 186 -5.55 -3.15 19.47
C ARG A 186 -4.58 -4.20 18.96
N HIS A 187 -4.48 -4.30 17.64
CA HIS A 187 -3.60 -5.25 16.96
C HIS A 187 -3.03 -4.58 15.71
N ALA A 188 -1.75 -4.84 15.44
CA ALA A 188 -1.12 -4.49 14.19
C ALA A 188 -0.11 -5.60 13.85
N GLU A 189 -0.16 -6.12 12.63
CA GLU A 189 0.64 -7.26 12.20
C GLU A 189 1.42 -6.94 10.92
N PHE A 190 2.71 -7.30 10.94
CA PHE A 190 3.61 -7.13 9.81
C PHE A 190 4.40 -8.40 9.60
N THR A 191 4.20 -9.06 8.46
CA THR A 191 4.83 -10.35 8.18
C THR A 191 5.48 -10.40 6.80
N THR A 192 6.69 -10.94 6.73
CA THR A 192 7.35 -11.24 5.45
C THR A 192 8.13 -12.55 5.57
N VAL A 193 8.49 -13.14 4.44
CA VAL A 193 9.40 -14.30 4.44
C VAL A 193 10.81 -13.86 4.09
N ASN A 194 10.96 -13.18 2.96
CA ASN A 194 12.25 -12.74 2.45
C ASN A 194 12.28 -11.22 2.33
N GLY A 195 12.66 -10.55 3.42
CA GLY A 195 12.77 -9.10 3.50
C GLY A 195 12.80 -8.61 4.93
N GLY A 196 13.16 -7.36 5.12
CA GLY A 196 13.15 -6.69 6.42
C GLY A 196 11.82 -5.97 6.67
N ILE A 197 11.52 -5.74 7.95
CA ILE A 197 10.38 -4.92 8.37
C ILE A 197 10.92 -3.70 9.12
N THR A 198 10.53 -2.52 8.69
CA THR A 198 10.86 -1.26 9.36
C THR A 198 9.57 -0.53 9.68
N LEU A 199 9.36 -0.23 10.97
CA LEU A 199 8.20 0.52 11.42
C LEU A 199 8.65 1.85 12.02
N ASP A 200 8.07 2.94 11.53
CA ASP A 200 8.17 4.27 12.12
C ASP A 200 6.92 4.48 13.00
N LEU A 201 7.11 4.58 14.32
CA LEU A 201 6.05 4.53 15.33
C LEU A 201 6.04 5.82 16.17
N PRO A 202 4.86 6.26 16.66
CA PRO A 202 4.77 7.45 17.51
C PRO A 202 5.50 7.27 18.84
N ASP A 203 6.03 8.37 19.39
CA ASP A 203 6.83 8.37 20.61
C ASP A 203 6.05 7.95 21.87
N ASP A 204 4.75 8.20 21.89
CA ASP A 204 3.83 7.85 22.98
C ASP A 204 3.27 6.42 22.89
N LEU A 205 3.84 5.60 22.01
CA LEU A 205 3.41 4.19 21.85
C LEU A 205 3.53 3.42 23.16
N ALA A 206 2.44 2.74 23.54
CA ALA A 206 2.41 1.79 24.64
C ALA A 206 1.73 0.51 24.16
N THR A 207 2.52 -0.57 23.99
CA THR A 207 2.05 -1.83 23.40
C THR A 207 2.93 -3.00 23.82
N GLU A 208 2.36 -4.22 23.83
CA GLU A 208 3.16 -5.43 23.83
C GLU A 208 3.74 -5.65 22.43
N VAL A 209 5.04 -5.90 22.34
CA VAL A 209 5.75 -6.20 21.09
C VAL A 209 6.13 -7.65 21.07
N ARG A 210 5.79 -8.34 19.98
CA ARG A 210 6.26 -9.68 19.66
C ARG A 210 6.97 -9.63 18.31
N ALA A 211 8.29 -9.77 18.35
CA ALA A 211 9.13 -9.70 17.16
C ALA A 211 9.92 -11.01 17.01
N GLU A 212 9.84 -11.62 15.83
CA GLU A 212 10.49 -12.88 15.51
C GLU A 212 11.20 -12.80 14.15
N THR A 213 12.47 -13.18 14.12
CA THR A 213 13.21 -13.43 12.87
C THR A 213 13.97 -14.74 12.98
N LEU A 214 14.18 -15.45 11.87
CA LEU A 214 15.02 -16.63 11.86
C LEU A 214 16.47 -16.28 11.48
N ASN A 215 16.63 -15.43 10.47
CA ASN A 215 17.93 -14.99 9.96
C ASN A 215 17.93 -13.45 9.84
N GLY A 216 18.36 -12.77 10.90
CA GLY A 216 18.42 -11.31 10.99
C GLY A 216 18.49 -10.83 12.42
N ASP A 217 18.43 -9.53 12.60
CA ASP A 217 18.55 -8.86 13.88
C ASP A 217 17.25 -8.10 14.20
N ILE A 218 17.03 -7.88 15.50
CA ILE A 218 15.91 -7.07 16.00
C ILE A 218 16.49 -5.82 16.65
N GLU A 219 16.17 -4.66 16.10
CA GLU A 219 16.62 -3.35 16.55
C GLU A 219 15.43 -2.49 16.99
N SER A 220 15.56 -1.74 18.06
CA SER A 220 14.52 -0.84 18.55
C SER A 220 15.10 0.46 19.13
N ASP A 221 14.56 1.60 18.70
CA ASP A 221 14.83 2.89 19.28
C ASP A 221 14.05 3.12 20.60
N PHE A 222 13.06 2.26 20.87
CA PHE A 222 12.25 2.33 22.09
C PHE A 222 12.88 1.53 23.22
N PRO A 223 12.81 2.02 24.47
CA PRO A 223 13.14 1.21 25.63
C PRO A 223 12.11 0.08 25.75
N LEU A 224 12.61 -1.16 25.82
CA LEU A 224 11.79 -2.35 25.90
C LEU A 224 11.95 -3.01 27.28
N SER A 225 10.83 -3.21 27.98
CA SER A 225 10.78 -4.10 29.14
C SER A 225 10.58 -5.53 28.63
N VAL A 226 11.67 -6.31 28.59
CA VAL A 226 11.65 -7.67 28.05
C VAL A 226 11.09 -8.65 29.08
N HIS A 227 10.16 -9.49 28.66
CA HIS A 227 9.57 -10.55 29.47
C HIS A 227 9.94 -11.92 28.89
N GLY A 228 10.44 -12.82 29.73
CA GLY A 228 10.81 -14.19 29.33
C GLY A 228 12.24 -14.33 28.79
N ARG A 229 12.45 -15.31 27.92
CA ARG A 229 13.78 -15.57 27.33
C ARG A 229 14.01 -14.59 26.16
N PHE A 230 15.00 -13.74 26.32
CA PHE A 230 15.52 -12.91 25.22
C PHE A 230 16.45 -13.75 24.34
N SER A 231 16.28 -13.64 23.04
CA SER A 231 17.29 -14.07 22.06
C SER A 231 17.40 -13.01 20.96
N PRO A 232 18.53 -12.92 20.25
CA PRO A 232 18.68 -11.98 19.14
C PRO A 232 17.63 -12.14 18.04
N ARG A 233 16.92 -13.27 18.02
CA ARG A 233 15.96 -13.66 16.98
C ARG A 233 14.50 -13.68 17.44
N ARG A 234 14.25 -13.50 18.74
CA ARG A 234 12.91 -13.45 19.34
C ARG A 234 12.89 -12.49 20.48
N LEU A 235 12.00 -11.54 20.42
CA LEU A 235 11.75 -10.54 21.43
C LEU A 235 10.26 -10.58 21.80
N THR A 236 9.98 -10.71 23.10
CA THR A 236 8.68 -10.37 23.66
C THR A 236 8.91 -9.34 24.73
N GLY A 237 8.29 -8.19 24.61
CA GLY A 237 8.52 -7.08 25.52
C GLY A 237 7.41 -6.05 25.44
N THR A 238 7.49 -5.07 26.30
CA THR A 238 6.53 -3.97 26.35
C THR A 238 7.24 -2.66 26.08
N ILE A 239 6.70 -1.86 25.18
CA ILE A 239 7.04 -0.45 25.00
C ILE A 239 6.09 0.38 25.86
N GLY A 240 6.61 1.40 26.55
CA GLY A 240 5.83 2.25 27.43
C GLY A 240 5.66 1.69 28.83
N THR A 241 4.91 2.38 29.69
CA THR A 241 4.74 2.04 31.10
C THR A 241 3.25 1.89 31.47
N GLY A 242 2.97 1.02 32.45
CA GLY A 242 1.65 0.85 33.06
C GLY A 242 0.65 0.07 32.20
N ASN A 243 -0.64 0.18 32.58
CA ASN A 243 -1.75 -0.52 31.92
C ASN A 243 -2.04 -0.05 30.48
N ALA A 244 -1.35 1.00 30.01
CA ALA A 244 -1.55 1.53 28.67
C ALA A 244 -1.18 0.52 27.57
N ALA A 245 -0.25 -0.41 27.84
CA ALA A 245 0.12 -1.48 26.91
C ALA A 245 -0.85 -2.67 26.94
N SER A 246 -1.74 -2.74 27.93
CA SER A 246 -2.63 -3.89 28.13
C SER A 246 -3.66 -4.01 26.99
N GLY A 247 -3.71 -5.19 26.38
CA GLY A 247 -4.64 -5.48 25.27
C GLY A 247 -4.26 -4.89 23.91
N ARG A 248 -3.04 -4.36 23.79
CA ARG A 248 -2.47 -3.88 22.52
C ARG A 248 -1.28 -4.74 22.13
N THR A 249 -1.26 -5.22 20.91
CA THR A 249 -0.17 -6.09 20.43
C THR A 249 0.34 -5.61 19.07
N LEU A 250 1.65 -5.48 19.00
CA LEU A 250 2.38 -5.25 17.76
C LEU A 250 3.16 -6.53 17.43
N TYR A 251 2.78 -7.19 16.34
CA TYR A 251 3.40 -8.43 15.89
C TYR A 251 4.23 -8.21 14.64
N LEU A 252 5.51 -8.62 14.70
CA LEU A 252 6.44 -8.59 13.57
C LEU A 252 7.05 -9.95 13.36
N LYS A 253 7.03 -10.44 12.14
CA LYS A 253 7.65 -11.71 11.80
C LYS A 253 8.32 -11.68 10.44
N THR A 254 9.56 -12.17 10.40
CA THR A 254 10.25 -12.47 9.15
C THR A 254 11.01 -13.79 9.27
N VAL A 255 11.35 -14.38 8.13
CA VAL A 255 12.26 -15.53 8.11
C VAL A 255 13.69 -15.05 7.80
N ASN A 256 13.83 -14.29 6.73
CA ASN A 256 15.13 -13.79 6.25
C ASN A 256 15.10 -12.27 6.16
N GLY A 257 15.51 -11.59 7.23
CA GLY A 257 15.56 -10.14 7.28
C GLY A 257 15.61 -9.58 8.71
N SER A 258 15.92 -8.31 8.84
CA SER A 258 15.97 -7.62 10.12
C SER A 258 14.68 -6.89 10.41
N LEU A 259 14.35 -6.78 11.69
CA LEU A 259 13.18 -6.06 12.21
C LEU A 259 13.67 -4.77 12.89
N ARG A 260 13.08 -3.63 12.50
CA ARG A 260 13.46 -2.33 13.07
C ARG A 260 12.23 -1.56 13.53
N LEU A 261 12.24 -1.19 14.82
CA LEU A 261 11.26 -0.30 15.41
C LEU A 261 11.92 1.07 15.60
N ARG A 262 11.48 2.06 14.85
CA ARG A 262 12.04 3.40 14.85
C ARG A 262 11.04 4.40 15.43
N ARG A 263 11.55 5.43 16.07
CA ARG A 263 10.72 6.58 16.43
C ARG A 263 10.40 7.36 15.16
N ALA A 264 9.12 7.63 14.94
CA ALA A 264 8.74 8.55 13.88
C ALA A 264 9.44 9.88 14.15
N SER A 265 10.29 10.33 13.23
CA SER A 265 10.85 11.68 13.31
C SER A 265 9.68 12.64 13.26
N GLY A 266 9.36 13.29 14.39
CA GLY A 266 8.25 14.21 14.50
C GLY A 266 8.31 15.20 13.35
N ALA A 267 7.24 15.27 12.56
CA ALA A 267 7.03 16.45 11.75
C ALA A 267 7.01 17.62 12.73
N SER A 268 8.11 18.36 12.79
CA SER A 268 8.22 19.57 13.58
C SER A 268 7.05 20.46 13.16
N GLY A 269 6.04 20.52 14.03
CA GLY A 269 4.89 21.39 13.85
C GLY A 269 5.40 22.81 13.64
N GLY A 270 5.27 23.30 12.42
CA GLY A 270 5.40 24.73 12.16
C GLY A 270 4.36 25.44 13.00
N ARG A 271 4.85 26.29 13.88
CA ARG A 271 4.08 27.31 14.62
C ARG A 271 3.51 28.32 13.65
#